data_d60e9f550aae6acf400ef66fecfd83fe
#
_entry.id   d60e9f550aae6acf400ef66fecfd83fe
#
_cell.length_a   1.000
_cell.length_b   1.000
_cell.length_c   1.000
_cell.angle_alpha   90.00
_cell.angle_beta   90.00
_cell.angle_gamma   90.00
#
_symmetry.space_group_name_H-M   'P 1'
#
loop_
_entity.id
_entity.type
_entity.pdbx_description
1 polymer ?
#
loop_
_entity_poly.entity_id
_entity_poly.type
_entity_poly.pdbx_seq_one_letter_code
_entity_poly.pdbx_strand_id
1 'polypeptide(L)'
;EQLNLVLEKMITVFPDGTDVFTANAETYSASLTQLSTNFEAAFGVDGSCVTGGHDKTIVANHNAYSYLSVRYDIDILTIHGLDPEGEPSPGEVAEVVEQINEKGITTLYIEEYTDPTAVQSIVEETGVSVKILYTMEMQPSDSNDDYLSMMDKNLNNMVAGIGC
;
A
#
# COMPACT_ATOMS: atom_id res chain seq x y z
N GLU A 1 -17.91 0.67 -6.13
CA GLU A 1 -18.94 -0.39 -5.97
C GLU A 1 -19.39 -0.49 -4.51
N GLN A 2 -18.51 -0.73 -3.55
CA GLN A 2 -18.84 -0.82 -2.11
C GLN A 2 -19.51 0.45 -1.58
N LEU A 3 -19.03 1.63 -1.94
CA LEU A 3 -19.62 2.91 -1.54
C LEU A 3 -21.10 3.02 -1.97
N ASN A 4 -21.43 2.54 -3.16
CA ASN A 4 -22.82 2.57 -3.65
C ASN A 4 -23.72 1.64 -2.85
N LEU A 5 -23.25 0.46 -2.46
CA LEU A 5 -23.98 -0.44 -1.59
C LEU A 5 -24.25 0.16 -0.20
N VAL A 6 -23.27 0.86 0.36
CA VAL A 6 -23.42 1.60 1.62
C VAL A 6 -24.45 2.71 1.45
N LEU A 7 -24.37 3.51 0.39
CA LEU A 7 -25.33 4.58 0.10
C LEU A 7 -26.76 4.07 -0.01
N GLU A 8 -26.99 3.01 -0.80
CA GLU A 8 -28.30 2.40 -0.95
C GLU A 8 -28.88 1.95 0.39
N LYS A 9 -28.04 1.35 1.24
CA LYS A 9 -28.46 0.91 2.58
C LYS A 9 -28.79 2.09 3.49
N MET A 10 -27.96 3.13 3.47
CA MET A 10 -28.20 4.36 4.25
C MET A 10 -29.52 5.02 3.87
N ILE A 11 -29.79 5.18 2.58
CA ILE A 11 -31.04 5.76 2.07
C ILE A 11 -32.26 4.90 2.48
N THR A 12 -32.11 3.57 2.41
CA THR A 12 -33.21 2.65 2.78
C THR A 12 -33.54 2.76 4.27
N VAL A 13 -32.55 2.87 5.14
CA VAL A 13 -32.74 2.88 6.60
C VAL A 13 -33.09 4.27 7.12
N PHE A 14 -32.55 5.32 6.48
CA PHE A 14 -32.67 6.72 6.89
C PHE A 14 -33.13 7.60 5.70
N PRO A 15 -34.35 7.45 5.20
CA PRO A 15 -34.82 8.12 3.99
C PRO A 15 -34.79 9.65 4.07
N ASP A 16 -34.94 10.22 5.26
CA ASP A 16 -34.89 11.68 5.46
C ASP A 16 -33.49 12.27 5.23
N GLY A 17 -32.43 11.43 5.23
CA GLY A 17 -31.06 11.83 4.96
C GLY A 17 -30.61 11.66 3.51
N THR A 18 -31.49 11.27 2.59
CA THR A 18 -31.18 10.90 1.21
C THR A 18 -30.29 11.91 0.50
N ASP A 19 -30.67 13.19 0.52
CA ASP A 19 -29.93 14.25 -0.19
C ASP A 19 -28.51 14.42 0.37
N VAL A 20 -28.37 14.38 1.70
CA VAL A 20 -27.07 14.52 2.36
C VAL A 20 -26.18 13.31 2.09
N PHE A 21 -26.72 12.10 2.18
CA PHE A 21 -25.96 10.88 1.91
C PHE A 21 -25.51 10.82 0.45
N THR A 22 -26.38 11.19 -0.48
CA THR A 22 -26.07 11.22 -1.90
C THR A 22 -24.95 12.23 -2.20
N ALA A 23 -25.07 13.47 -1.72
CA ALA A 23 -24.03 14.50 -1.93
C ALA A 23 -22.67 14.11 -1.32
N ASN A 24 -22.66 13.51 -0.12
CA ASN A 24 -21.45 13.04 0.52
C ASN A 24 -20.81 11.86 -0.25
N ALA A 25 -21.63 10.92 -0.72
CA ALA A 25 -21.14 9.78 -1.51
C ALA A 25 -20.58 10.23 -2.87
N GLU A 26 -21.18 11.19 -3.52
CA GLU A 26 -20.66 11.79 -4.76
C GLU A 26 -19.30 12.44 -4.53
N THR A 27 -19.17 13.24 -3.47
CA THR A 27 -17.92 13.91 -3.10
C THR A 27 -16.83 12.88 -2.80
N TYR A 28 -17.12 11.87 -2.00
CA TYR A 28 -16.15 10.84 -1.65
C TYR A 28 -15.79 9.96 -2.86
N SER A 29 -16.75 9.67 -3.73
CA SER A 29 -16.52 8.93 -4.98
C SER A 29 -15.57 9.71 -5.91
N ALA A 30 -15.70 11.04 -5.99
CA ALA A 30 -14.78 11.86 -6.75
C ALA A 30 -13.35 11.79 -6.19
N SER A 31 -13.19 11.82 -4.87
CA SER A 31 -11.89 11.68 -4.21
C SER A 31 -11.26 10.30 -4.45
N LEU A 32 -12.04 9.22 -4.35
CA LEU A 32 -11.58 7.87 -4.68
C LEU A 32 -11.18 7.73 -6.16
N THR A 33 -11.90 8.39 -7.06
CA THR A 33 -11.58 8.42 -8.48
C THR A 33 -10.26 9.14 -8.74
N GLN A 34 -10.04 10.27 -8.08
CA GLN A 34 -8.78 11.00 -8.17
C GLN A 34 -7.61 10.17 -7.66
N LEU A 35 -7.76 9.52 -6.51
CA LEU A 35 -6.75 8.60 -5.96
C LEU A 35 -6.43 7.47 -6.95
N SER A 36 -7.46 6.84 -7.52
CA SER A 36 -7.28 5.81 -8.56
C SER A 36 -6.54 6.34 -9.79
N THR A 37 -6.83 7.57 -10.21
CA THR A 37 -6.14 8.22 -11.32
C THR A 37 -4.65 8.46 -11.01
N ASN A 38 -4.34 8.84 -9.77
CA ASN A 38 -2.95 9.03 -9.33
C ASN A 38 -2.16 7.72 -9.34
N PHE A 39 -2.75 6.62 -8.86
CA PHE A 39 -2.14 5.28 -8.94
C PHE A 39 -1.95 4.85 -10.39
N GLU A 40 -2.92 5.07 -11.26
CA GLU A 40 -2.84 4.75 -12.69
C GLU A 40 -1.73 5.55 -13.38
N ALA A 41 -1.57 6.84 -13.03
CA ALA A 41 -0.51 7.69 -13.57
C ALA A 41 0.90 7.22 -13.17
N ALA A 42 1.04 6.54 -12.03
CA ALA A 42 2.31 5.97 -11.61
C ALA A 42 2.52 4.54 -12.16
N PHE A 43 1.55 3.66 -11.95
CA PHE A 43 1.71 2.20 -12.10
C PHE A 43 0.89 1.58 -13.25
N GLY A 44 -0.02 2.33 -13.87
CA GLY A 44 -0.79 1.86 -15.03
C GLY A 44 0.10 1.61 -16.26
N VAL A 45 -0.47 1.06 -17.31
CA VAL A 45 0.25 0.69 -18.56
C VAL A 45 1.08 1.84 -19.12
N ASP A 46 0.56 3.06 -19.08
CA ASP A 46 1.23 4.29 -19.53
C ASP A 46 1.80 5.11 -18.35
N GLY A 47 1.83 4.54 -17.14
CA GLY A 47 2.30 5.20 -15.94
C GLY A 47 3.80 5.44 -15.92
N SER A 48 4.25 6.39 -15.09
CA SER A 48 5.66 6.82 -15.04
C SER A 48 6.63 5.68 -14.72
N CYS A 49 6.25 4.76 -13.81
CA CYS A 49 7.08 3.63 -13.43
C CYS A 49 7.24 2.61 -14.58
N VAL A 50 6.18 2.39 -15.37
CA VAL A 50 6.19 1.46 -16.51
C VAL A 50 6.97 2.06 -17.69
N THR A 51 6.64 3.30 -18.07
CA THR A 51 7.29 3.99 -19.18
C THR A 51 8.75 4.34 -18.91
N GLY A 52 9.11 4.54 -17.63
CA GLY A 52 10.48 4.69 -17.18
C GLY A 52 11.29 3.39 -17.16
N GLY A 53 10.65 2.24 -17.34
CA GLY A 53 11.30 0.93 -17.34
C GLY A 53 11.73 0.47 -15.94
N HIS A 54 11.07 0.95 -14.88
CA HIS A 54 11.40 0.57 -13.52
C HIS A 54 10.82 -0.81 -13.18
N ASP A 55 11.60 -1.61 -12.47
CA ASP A 55 11.10 -2.84 -11.83
C ASP A 55 10.14 -2.45 -10.71
N LYS A 56 8.89 -2.92 -10.80
CA LYS A 56 7.83 -2.65 -9.83
C LYS A 56 7.82 -3.65 -8.67
N THR A 57 8.95 -4.26 -8.35
CA THR A 57 9.06 -5.15 -7.19
C THR A 57 9.24 -4.34 -5.92
N ILE A 58 8.45 -4.62 -4.91
CA ILE A 58 8.59 -4.07 -3.55
C ILE A 58 8.81 -5.19 -2.55
N VAL A 59 9.48 -4.88 -1.44
CA VAL A 59 9.62 -5.79 -0.29
C VAL A 59 8.80 -5.26 0.87
N ALA A 60 7.86 -6.03 1.36
CA ALA A 60 7.00 -5.67 2.49
C ALA A 60 7.15 -6.69 3.64
N ASN A 61 6.84 -6.30 4.87
CA ASN A 61 6.90 -7.24 5.99
C ASN A 61 5.88 -8.38 5.83
N HIS A 62 4.65 -8.10 5.35
CA HIS A 62 3.70 -9.15 4.96
C HIS A 62 2.85 -8.71 3.75
N ASN A 63 2.06 -9.63 3.19
CA ASN A 63 1.27 -9.37 1.97
C ASN A 63 -0.15 -8.88 2.29
N ALA A 64 -0.30 -7.60 2.58
CA ALA A 64 -1.60 -6.93 2.72
C ALA A 64 -2.06 -6.20 1.44
N TYR A 65 -1.27 -6.23 0.37
CA TYR A 65 -1.44 -5.35 -0.79
C TYR A 65 -1.76 -6.09 -2.09
N SER A 66 -2.26 -7.31 -2.01
CA SER A 66 -2.54 -8.18 -3.18
C SER A 66 -3.45 -7.52 -4.23
N TYR A 67 -4.39 -6.65 -3.84
CA TYR A 67 -5.24 -5.93 -4.80
C TYR A 67 -4.46 -4.92 -5.63
N LEU A 68 -3.44 -4.27 -5.05
CA LEU A 68 -2.53 -3.38 -5.79
C LEU A 68 -1.65 -4.19 -6.74
N SER A 69 -1.13 -5.35 -6.27
CA SER A 69 -0.37 -6.29 -7.09
C SER A 69 -1.17 -6.70 -8.33
N VAL A 70 -2.37 -7.23 -8.15
CA VAL A 70 -3.22 -7.70 -9.26
C VAL A 70 -3.60 -6.57 -10.22
N ARG A 71 -3.90 -5.37 -9.69
CA ARG A 71 -4.37 -4.25 -10.51
C ARG A 71 -3.28 -3.58 -11.32
N TYR A 72 -2.09 -3.42 -10.74
CA TYR A 72 -1.00 -2.62 -11.29
C TYR A 72 0.22 -3.44 -11.66
N ASP A 73 0.14 -4.77 -11.56
CA ASP A 73 1.25 -5.68 -11.84
C ASP A 73 2.50 -5.30 -11.04
N ILE A 74 2.30 -5.17 -9.71
CA ILE A 74 3.34 -4.89 -8.74
C ILE A 74 3.73 -6.21 -8.09
N ASP A 75 4.99 -6.61 -8.19
CA ASP A 75 5.52 -7.77 -7.50
C ASP A 75 5.75 -7.44 -6.02
N ILE A 76 5.21 -8.26 -5.13
CA ILE A 76 5.36 -8.09 -3.69
C ILE A 76 6.12 -9.28 -3.13
N LEU A 77 7.34 -9.02 -2.71
CA LEU A 77 8.14 -9.95 -1.91
C LEU A 77 7.82 -9.71 -0.44
N THR A 78 7.68 -10.77 0.33
CA THR A 78 7.34 -10.65 1.76
C THR A 78 8.37 -11.36 2.62
N ILE A 79 8.70 -10.71 3.75
CA ILE A 79 9.61 -11.28 4.77
C ILE A 79 8.87 -12.37 5.56
N HIS A 80 7.63 -12.05 5.94
CA HIS A 80 6.71 -13.02 6.56
C HIS A 80 5.67 -13.42 5.51
N GLY A 81 5.31 -14.68 5.43
CA GLY A 81 4.25 -15.11 4.52
C GLY A 81 2.91 -14.40 4.78
N LEU A 82 1.90 -15.14 5.24
CA LEU A 82 0.59 -14.56 5.58
C LEU A 82 0.43 -14.23 7.07
N ASP A 83 1.42 -14.58 7.90
CA ASP A 83 1.40 -14.34 9.35
C ASP A 83 2.37 -13.21 9.71
N PRO A 84 1.87 -11.98 9.94
CA PRO A 84 2.70 -10.83 10.25
C PRO A 84 3.30 -10.85 11.67
N GLU A 85 2.79 -11.72 12.56
CA GLU A 85 3.24 -11.81 13.96
C GLU A 85 4.36 -12.84 14.16
N GLY A 86 4.65 -13.65 13.13
CA GLY A 86 5.73 -14.65 13.17
C GLY A 86 7.11 -13.99 13.05
N GLU A 87 8.11 -14.47 13.77
CA GLU A 87 9.51 -14.10 13.48
C GLU A 87 9.98 -14.87 12.24
N PRO A 88 10.56 -14.21 11.23
CA PRO A 88 11.07 -14.89 10.05
C PRO A 88 12.22 -15.83 10.43
N SER A 89 12.24 -17.00 9.82
CA SER A 89 13.37 -17.90 9.99
C SER A 89 14.63 -17.29 9.33
N PRO A 90 15.84 -17.69 9.79
CA PRO A 90 17.08 -17.22 9.16
C PRO A 90 17.16 -17.53 7.65
N GLY A 91 16.49 -18.60 7.21
CA GLY A 91 16.42 -18.96 5.79
C GLY A 91 15.57 -17.98 4.98
N GLU A 92 14.42 -17.58 5.51
CA GLU A 92 13.55 -16.58 4.87
C GLU A 92 14.22 -15.21 4.79
N VAL A 93 14.91 -14.81 5.85
CA VAL A 93 15.72 -13.56 5.84
C VAL A 93 16.80 -13.63 4.76
N ALA A 94 17.55 -14.72 4.66
CA ALA A 94 18.60 -14.88 3.66
C ALA A 94 18.05 -14.84 2.22
N GLU A 95 16.89 -15.46 1.97
CA GLU A 95 16.23 -15.42 0.65
C GLU A 95 15.80 -14.00 0.27
N VAL A 96 15.22 -13.25 1.21
CA VAL A 96 14.81 -11.86 0.97
C VAL A 96 16.04 -10.96 0.71
N VAL A 97 17.12 -11.14 1.47
CA VAL A 97 18.39 -10.41 1.26
C VAL A 97 18.97 -10.69 -0.12
N GLU A 98 18.97 -11.95 -0.57
CA GLU A 98 19.42 -12.31 -1.92
C GLU A 98 18.58 -11.61 -2.99
N GLN A 99 17.26 -11.64 -2.89
CA GLN A 99 16.35 -11.00 -3.84
C GLN A 99 16.49 -9.46 -3.86
N ILE A 100 16.66 -8.84 -2.69
CA ILE A 100 16.94 -7.39 -2.59
C ILE A 100 18.20 -7.04 -3.39
N ASN A 101 19.29 -7.80 -3.19
CA ASN A 101 20.54 -7.56 -3.87
C ASN A 101 20.47 -7.83 -5.37
N GLU A 102 19.85 -8.93 -5.79
CA GLU A 102 19.70 -9.29 -7.20
C GLU A 102 18.88 -8.28 -8.00
N LYS A 103 17.78 -7.78 -7.40
CA LYS A 103 16.88 -6.83 -8.05
C LYS A 103 17.31 -5.36 -7.84
N GLY A 104 18.29 -5.09 -7.00
CA GLY A 104 18.75 -3.74 -6.67
C GLY A 104 17.70 -2.92 -5.94
N ILE A 105 16.88 -3.58 -5.10
CA ILE A 105 15.82 -2.91 -4.32
C ILE A 105 16.46 -2.01 -3.27
N THR A 106 15.97 -0.77 -3.16
CA THR A 106 16.53 0.25 -2.25
C THR A 106 15.65 0.56 -1.05
N THR A 107 14.42 0.03 -1.04
CA THR A 107 13.43 0.34 0.00
C THR A 107 12.68 -0.92 0.43
N LEU A 108 12.63 -1.11 1.75
CA LEU A 108 11.82 -2.11 2.43
C LEU A 108 10.65 -1.41 3.11
N TYR A 109 9.47 -2.02 3.02
CA TYR A 109 8.25 -1.44 3.60
C TYR A 109 7.78 -2.23 4.80
N ILE A 110 7.45 -1.51 5.87
CA ILE A 110 6.82 -2.06 7.08
C ILE A 110 5.48 -1.37 7.31
N GLU A 111 4.62 -1.99 8.10
CA GLU A 111 3.38 -1.37 8.52
C GLU A 111 3.62 -0.33 9.62
N GLU A 112 2.66 0.58 9.77
CA GLU A 112 2.76 1.72 10.70
C GLU A 112 3.11 1.32 12.14
N TYR A 113 2.59 0.19 12.61
CA TYR A 113 2.77 -0.29 13.98
C TYR A 113 3.83 -1.40 14.13
N THR A 114 4.51 -1.74 13.04
CA THR A 114 5.62 -2.70 13.10
C THR A 114 6.83 -2.06 13.75
N ASP A 115 7.43 -2.75 14.73
CA ASP A 115 8.70 -2.32 15.32
C ASP A 115 9.81 -2.41 14.25
N PRO A 116 10.50 -1.31 13.93
CA PRO A 116 11.57 -1.32 12.92
C PRO A 116 12.70 -2.31 13.24
N THR A 117 12.87 -2.72 14.51
CA THR A 117 13.87 -3.72 14.88
C THR A 117 13.61 -5.09 14.27
N ALA A 118 12.35 -5.40 13.92
CA ALA A 118 11.97 -6.65 13.27
C ALA A 118 12.65 -6.85 11.90
N VAL A 119 13.05 -5.77 11.22
CA VAL A 119 13.71 -5.81 9.90
C VAL A 119 15.17 -5.35 9.95
N GLN A 120 15.71 -5.10 11.13
CA GLN A 120 17.03 -4.49 11.29
C GLN A 120 18.15 -5.32 10.65
N SER A 121 18.10 -6.64 10.77
CA SER A 121 19.11 -7.54 10.16
C SER A 121 19.16 -7.40 8.63
N ILE A 122 18.01 -7.26 7.99
CA ILE A 122 17.91 -7.04 6.53
C ILE A 122 18.48 -5.67 6.16
N VAL A 123 18.13 -4.64 6.92
CA VAL A 123 18.65 -3.27 6.71
C VAL A 123 20.17 -3.22 6.86
N GLU A 124 20.73 -3.86 7.89
CA GLU A 124 22.17 -3.90 8.12
C GLU A 124 22.94 -4.65 7.02
N GLU A 125 22.36 -5.70 6.46
CA GLU A 125 23.00 -6.53 5.44
C GLU A 125 22.86 -5.95 4.03
N THR A 126 21.76 -5.26 3.73
CA THR A 126 21.45 -4.77 2.37
C THR A 126 21.63 -3.26 2.21
N GLY A 127 21.53 -2.50 3.29
CA GLY A 127 21.55 -1.03 3.26
C GLY A 127 20.25 -0.38 2.76
N VAL A 128 19.16 -1.12 2.66
CA VAL A 128 17.85 -0.57 2.23
C VAL A 128 17.33 0.46 3.22
N SER A 129 16.61 1.44 2.72
CA SER A 129 15.83 2.37 3.54
C SER A 129 14.50 1.75 3.96
N VAL A 130 14.00 2.10 5.14
CA VAL A 130 12.68 1.63 5.60
C VAL A 130 11.65 2.74 5.39
N LYS A 131 10.50 2.39 4.81
CA LYS A 131 9.33 3.25 4.66
C LYS A 131 8.07 2.55 5.16
N ILE A 132 7.04 3.32 5.45
CA ILE A 132 5.74 2.78 5.90
C ILE A 132 4.84 2.55 4.70
N LEU A 133 4.15 1.39 4.67
CA LEU A 133 2.93 1.18 3.90
C LEU A 133 1.77 0.90 4.86
N TYR A 134 0.72 1.69 4.73
CA TYR A 134 -0.49 1.57 5.56
C TYR A 134 -1.38 0.44 5.05
N THR A 135 -1.77 -0.47 5.93
CA THR A 135 -2.66 -1.60 5.61
C THR A 135 -4.14 -1.25 5.73
N MET A 136 -4.48 -0.16 6.40
CA MET A 136 -5.85 0.28 6.75
C MET A 136 -6.58 -0.68 7.71
N GLU A 137 -5.87 -1.57 8.37
CA GLU A 137 -6.44 -2.51 9.34
C GLU A 137 -6.67 -1.87 10.70
N MET A 138 -5.87 -0.86 11.02
CA MET A 138 -5.91 -0.16 12.30
C MET A 138 -6.20 1.32 12.11
N GLN A 139 -6.64 1.97 13.18
CA GLN A 139 -6.75 3.42 13.21
C GLN A 139 -5.36 4.04 13.04
N PRO A 140 -5.19 5.04 12.17
CA PRO A 140 -3.89 5.70 12.00
C PRO A 140 -3.41 6.36 13.30
N SER A 141 -2.10 6.38 13.50
CA SER A 141 -1.48 7.05 14.65
C SER A 141 -1.64 8.57 14.59
N ASP A 142 -1.62 9.15 13.39
CA ASP A 142 -1.98 10.55 13.16
C ASP A 142 -3.49 10.68 13.01
N SER A 143 -4.14 11.36 13.95
CA SER A 143 -5.60 11.58 13.94
C SER A 143 -6.10 12.42 12.76
N ASN A 144 -5.23 13.05 11.99
CA ASN A 144 -5.56 13.78 10.77
C ASN A 144 -5.59 12.87 9.54
N ASP A 145 -5.08 11.65 9.66
CA ASP A 145 -5.12 10.69 8.56
C ASP A 145 -6.47 10.00 8.45
N ASP A 146 -6.82 9.72 7.22
CA ASP A 146 -7.96 8.91 6.82
C ASP A 146 -7.52 7.94 5.70
N TYR A 147 -8.46 7.17 5.18
CA TYR A 147 -8.20 6.21 4.10
C TYR A 147 -7.53 6.88 2.88
N LEU A 148 -7.99 8.06 2.48
CA LEU A 148 -7.48 8.75 1.28
C LEU A 148 -6.05 9.23 1.49
N SER A 149 -5.78 9.87 2.63
CA SER A 149 -4.44 10.36 2.95
C SER A 149 -3.43 9.23 3.14
N MET A 150 -3.81 8.13 3.80
CA MET A 150 -2.96 6.95 3.95
C MET A 150 -2.65 6.29 2.60
N MET A 151 -3.64 6.15 1.72
CA MET A 151 -3.41 5.61 0.37
C MET A 151 -2.54 6.53 -0.50
N ASP A 152 -2.67 7.83 -0.35
CA ASP A 152 -1.81 8.81 -1.03
C ASP A 152 -0.36 8.73 -0.51
N LYS A 153 -0.17 8.55 0.80
CA LYS A 153 1.14 8.27 1.40
C LYS A 153 1.73 6.95 0.87
N ASN A 154 0.92 5.90 0.75
CA ASN A 154 1.35 4.63 0.16
C ASN A 154 1.84 4.83 -1.28
N LEU A 155 1.07 5.52 -2.12
CA LEU A 155 1.47 5.83 -3.49
C LEU A 155 2.82 6.55 -3.53
N ASN A 156 2.96 7.63 -2.75
CA ASN A 156 4.18 8.43 -2.72
C ASN A 156 5.38 7.63 -2.20
N ASN A 157 5.20 6.79 -1.18
CA ASN A 157 6.25 5.96 -0.65
C ASN A 157 6.70 4.89 -1.65
N MET A 158 5.74 4.26 -2.38
CA MET A 158 6.05 3.27 -3.40
C MET A 158 6.77 3.89 -4.60
N VAL A 159 6.28 5.01 -5.13
CA VAL A 159 6.93 5.74 -6.24
C VAL A 159 8.36 6.14 -5.85
N ALA A 160 8.54 6.73 -4.68
CA ALA A 160 9.87 7.13 -4.20
C ALA A 160 10.80 5.94 -3.92
N GLY A 161 10.27 4.81 -3.46
CA GLY A 161 11.07 3.61 -3.17
C GLY A 161 11.46 2.82 -4.40
N ILE A 162 10.62 2.82 -5.45
CA ILE A 162 10.93 2.25 -6.76
C ILE A 162 11.83 3.21 -7.57
N GLY A 163 11.76 4.49 -7.29
CA GLY A 163 12.57 5.51 -7.96
C GLY A 163 11.93 6.04 -9.25
N CYS A 164 10.62 5.95 -9.34
CA CYS A 164 9.85 6.42 -10.49
C CYS A 164 8.87 7.54 -10.10
#